data_3bf038d5a5d7ecda1372b4faf51995b2
#
_entry.id   3bf038d5a5d7ecda1372b4faf51995b2
#
_cell.length_a   1.000
_cell.length_b   1.000
_cell.length_c   1.000
_cell.angle_alpha   90.00
_cell.angle_beta   90.00
_cell.angle_gamma   90.00
#
_symmetry.space_group_name_H-M   'P 1'
#
loop_
_entity.id
_entity.type
_entity.pdbx_description
1 polymer ?
#
loop_
_entity_poly.entity_id
_entity_poly.type
_entity_poly.pdbx_seq_one_letter_code
_entity_poly.pdbx_strand_id
1 'polypeptide(L)'
;MRRELRDERVEFLGHLVGEVLALADRREDGALLTKQAEAYRQISLLLRRPPGREAFPGDVFYLHSRLLERACKLSEENGGGSLTALPVIETQAGDIAAYIPTNVISITDGQIFLNSELFYSGVRPAVNVGTSVSRVGTSAQTKAMKKVAGRLRLDLAQYRELEAFAQFGSELDRATQQALTRGAKMVATLNQPQYSPWPTEEQVVAIYAGIHGYLDDIPTPQVQRFQDELREHMRTEDAVYKQIRETGDLPDDLAEKLNGEIEKFKNGFNVEGQDTLT
;
A
#
# COMPACT_ATOMS: atom_id res chain seq x y z
N MET A 1 14.39 0.36 -23.50
CA MET A 1 14.05 1.76 -23.18
C MET A 1 12.63 1.94 -22.59
N ARG A 2 11.49 1.52 -23.22
CA ARG A 2 10.16 1.64 -22.56
C ARG A 2 9.92 0.66 -21.40
N ARG A 3 10.59 -0.48 -21.35
CA ARG A 3 10.53 -1.46 -20.25
C ARG A 3 11.38 -1.02 -19.06
N GLU A 4 12.62 -0.61 -19.27
CA GLU A 4 13.55 -0.13 -18.22
C GLU A 4 12.94 1.03 -17.42
N LEU A 5 12.31 2.00 -18.08
CA LEU A 5 11.64 3.12 -17.40
C LEU A 5 10.39 2.71 -16.59
N ARG A 6 9.82 1.53 -16.84
CA ARG A 6 8.68 1.01 -16.09
C ARG A 6 9.14 0.28 -14.82
N ASP A 7 10.24 -0.46 -14.91
CA ASP A 7 10.81 -1.22 -13.80
C ASP A 7 11.47 -0.28 -12.78
N GLU A 8 12.23 0.71 -13.23
CA GLU A 8 12.77 1.78 -12.37
C GLU A 8 11.67 2.56 -11.61
N ARG A 9 10.45 2.70 -12.19
CA ARG A 9 9.34 3.39 -11.52
C ARG A 9 8.68 2.58 -10.42
N VAL A 10 8.62 1.28 -10.56
CA VAL A 10 8.00 0.39 -9.55
C VAL A 10 8.97 0.19 -8.40
N GLU A 11 10.28 0.02 -8.67
CA GLU A 11 11.33 0.04 -7.65
C GLU A 11 11.39 1.41 -6.95
N PHE A 12 11.30 2.50 -7.71
CA PHE A 12 11.29 3.85 -7.16
C PHE A 12 10.07 4.09 -6.25
N LEU A 13 8.87 3.61 -6.59
CA LEU A 13 7.69 3.73 -5.73
C LEU A 13 7.80 2.85 -4.48
N GLY A 14 8.36 1.66 -4.57
CA GLY A 14 8.64 0.81 -3.41
C GLY A 14 9.69 1.40 -2.48
N HIS A 15 10.76 1.92 -3.04
CA HIS A 15 11.83 2.63 -2.32
C HIS A 15 11.32 3.96 -1.72
N LEU A 16 10.52 4.69 -2.48
CA LEU A 16 9.97 5.98 -2.09
C LEU A 16 8.91 5.84 -0.99
N VAL A 17 8.08 4.80 -0.97
CA VAL A 17 7.17 4.52 0.14
C VAL A 17 7.96 4.20 1.42
N GLY A 18 9.06 3.48 1.31
CA GLY A 18 10.02 3.27 2.42
C GLY A 18 10.65 4.58 2.90
N GLU A 19 11.12 5.43 1.98
CA GLU A 19 11.71 6.74 2.29
C GLU A 19 10.68 7.77 2.78
N VAL A 20 9.46 7.79 2.24
CA VAL A 20 8.39 8.69 2.71
C VAL A 20 7.91 8.29 4.09
N LEU A 21 7.83 7.01 4.42
CA LEU A 21 7.57 6.56 5.80
C LEU A 21 8.73 6.93 6.73
N ALA A 22 9.97 6.93 6.24
CA ALA A 22 11.14 7.40 6.99
C ALA A 22 11.19 8.92 7.16
N LEU A 23 10.73 9.68 6.16
CA LEU A 23 10.60 11.14 6.23
C LEU A 23 9.43 11.55 7.14
N ALA A 24 8.34 10.78 7.18
CA ALA A 24 7.22 11.01 8.10
C ALA A 24 7.62 10.79 9.56
N ASP A 25 8.63 9.96 9.83
CA ASP A 25 9.20 9.79 11.18
C ASP A 25 10.09 10.98 11.61
N ARG A 26 10.61 11.78 10.67
CA ARG A 26 11.25 13.07 10.95
C ARG A 26 10.17 14.14 11.04
N ARG A 27 9.67 14.39 12.25
CA ARG A 27 8.62 15.38 12.58
C ARG A 27 8.81 16.78 11.99
N GLU A 28 9.96 17.08 11.41
CA GLU A 28 10.28 18.40 10.86
C GLU A 28 9.88 18.57 9.38
N ASP A 29 9.88 17.49 8.57
CA ASP A 29 9.71 17.61 7.11
C ASP A 29 8.26 17.37 6.65
N GLY A 30 7.46 16.56 7.36
CA GLY A 30 6.08 16.23 7.00
C GLY A 30 5.08 17.39 7.10
N ALA A 31 5.43 18.46 7.81
CA ALA A 31 4.54 19.60 8.04
C ALA A 31 4.83 20.82 7.14
N LEU A 32 5.71 20.70 6.11
CA LEU A 32 6.12 21.87 5.32
C LEU A 32 4.94 22.59 4.65
N LEU A 33 4.03 21.87 4.03
CA LEU A 33 2.85 22.44 3.38
C LEU A 33 1.89 23.07 4.40
N THR A 34 1.69 22.41 5.54
CA THR A 34 0.88 22.93 6.65
C THR A 34 1.52 24.18 7.24
N LYS A 35 2.83 24.15 7.53
CA LYS A 35 3.58 25.31 8.06
C LYS A 35 3.55 26.50 7.08
N GLN A 36 3.68 26.27 5.78
CA GLN A 36 3.55 27.33 4.78
C GLN A 36 2.16 27.95 4.77
N ALA A 37 1.11 27.14 4.83
CA ALA A 37 -0.26 27.63 4.88
C ALA A 37 -0.53 28.44 6.16
N GLU A 38 -0.04 27.96 7.32
CA GLU A 38 -0.16 28.66 8.59
C GLU A 38 0.58 30.01 8.60
N ALA A 39 1.81 30.03 8.11
CA ALA A 39 2.56 31.27 7.95
C ALA A 39 1.84 32.26 7.02
N TYR A 40 1.30 31.77 5.91
CA TYR A 40 0.53 32.59 4.97
C TYR A 40 -0.78 33.11 5.59
N ARG A 41 -1.46 32.30 6.40
CA ARG A 41 -2.63 32.72 7.19
C ARG A 41 -2.26 33.86 8.14
N GLN A 42 -1.17 33.72 8.91
CA GLN A 42 -0.71 34.75 9.84
C GLN A 42 -0.39 36.06 9.12
N ILE A 43 0.37 36.01 8.03
CA ILE A 43 0.68 37.20 7.21
C ILE A 43 -0.60 37.84 6.69
N SER A 44 -1.53 37.05 6.21
CA SER A 44 -2.81 37.55 5.68
C SER A 44 -3.66 38.26 6.73
N LEU A 45 -3.71 37.69 7.96
CA LEU A 45 -4.41 38.31 9.10
C LEU A 45 -3.73 39.61 9.56
N LEU A 46 -2.40 39.65 9.61
CA LEU A 46 -1.66 40.85 9.91
C LEU A 46 -1.92 41.98 8.89
N LEU A 47 -2.06 41.61 7.62
CA LEU A 47 -2.41 42.52 6.54
C LEU A 47 -3.92 42.87 6.51
N ARG A 48 -4.71 42.39 7.49
CA ARG A 48 -6.14 42.63 7.62
C ARG A 48 -6.94 42.18 6.37
N ARG A 49 -6.47 41.15 5.67
CA ARG A 49 -7.25 40.55 4.59
C ARG A 49 -8.46 39.80 5.17
N PRO A 50 -9.63 39.82 4.52
CA PRO A 50 -10.81 39.10 4.99
C PRO A 50 -10.49 37.59 5.05
N PRO A 51 -10.70 36.94 6.23
CA PRO A 51 -10.44 35.51 6.37
C PRO A 51 -11.56 34.70 5.73
N GLY A 52 -11.17 33.56 5.12
CA GLY A 52 -12.08 32.52 4.63
C GLY A 52 -12.24 31.39 5.63
N ARG A 53 -12.44 30.17 5.12
CA ARG A 53 -12.60 28.94 5.92
C ARG A 53 -11.37 28.73 6.83
N GLU A 54 -11.61 28.42 8.09
CA GLU A 54 -10.55 28.21 9.11
C GLU A 54 -9.56 29.39 9.22
N ALA A 55 -10.05 30.60 8.94
CA ALA A 55 -9.27 31.84 8.91
C ALA A 55 -8.13 31.87 7.88
N PHE A 56 -8.09 30.96 6.93
CA PHE A 56 -7.16 31.00 5.80
C PHE A 56 -7.60 32.06 4.78
N PRO A 57 -6.64 32.69 4.07
CA PRO A 57 -6.99 33.57 2.95
C PRO A 57 -7.55 32.76 1.79
N GLY A 58 -8.44 33.35 0.99
CA GLY A 58 -9.12 32.66 -0.11
C GLY A 58 -8.19 32.12 -1.21
N ASP A 59 -6.98 32.64 -1.30
CA ASP A 59 -5.96 32.24 -2.29
C ASP A 59 -4.94 31.20 -1.76
N VAL A 60 -5.15 30.61 -0.57
CA VAL A 60 -4.23 29.61 -0.01
C VAL A 60 -4.16 28.34 -0.89
N PHE A 61 -5.23 28.01 -1.59
CA PHE A 61 -5.23 26.91 -2.57
C PHE A 61 -4.13 27.08 -3.63
N TYR A 62 -3.95 28.29 -4.12
CA TYR A 62 -2.93 28.59 -5.13
C TYR A 62 -1.51 28.42 -4.59
N LEU A 63 -1.30 28.63 -3.27
CA LEU A 63 0.00 28.39 -2.64
C LEU A 63 0.46 26.92 -2.84
N HIS A 64 -0.44 25.97 -2.66
CA HIS A 64 -0.14 24.53 -2.78
C HIS A 64 -0.22 24.04 -4.22
N SER A 65 -1.23 24.47 -5.00
CA SER A 65 -1.40 23.98 -6.37
C SER A 65 -0.21 24.37 -7.25
N ARG A 66 0.28 25.61 -7.19
CA ARG A 66 1.45 26.03 -7.98
C ARG A 66 2.74 25.26 -7.63
N LEU A 67 2.83 24.68 -6.41
CA LEU A 67 3.96 23.86 -6.00
C LEU A 67 3.80 22.42 -6.48
N LEU A 68 2.61 21.83 -6.29
CA LEU A 68 2.36 20.42 -6.57
C LEU A 68 2.15 20.12 -8.05
N GLU A 69 1.55 21.04 -8.81
CA GLU A 69 1.31 20.89 -10.26
C GLU A 69 2.59 20.90 -11.13
N ARG A 70 3.75 21.18 -10.54
CA ARG A 70 5.05 21.00 -11.19
C ARG A 70 5.42 19.53 -11.33
N ALA A 71 4.85 18.67 -10.51
CA ALA A 71 5.01 17.24 -10.64
C ALA A 71 4.15 16.72 -11.79
N CYS A 72 4.78 16.44 -12.93
CA CYS A 72 4.08 16.06 -14.15
C CYS A 72 4.91 15.08 -14.99
N LYS A 73 4.25 14.44 -15.95
CA LYS A 73 4.87 13.69 -17.03
C LYS A 73 4.95 14.60 -18.26
N LEU A 74 6.15 14.85 -18.74
CA LEU A 74 6.38 15.62 -19.97
C LEU A 74 6.01 14.80 -21.22
N SER A 75 5.63 15.50 -22.30
CA SER A 75 5.46 14.90 -23.62
C SER A 75 6.80 14.40 -24.17
N GLU A 76 6.75 13.50 -25.15
CA GLU A 76 7.96 12.99 -25.82
C GLU A 76 8.75 14.12 -26.52
N GLU A 77 8.05 15.12 -27.06
CA GLU A 77 8.64 16.32 -27.67
C GLU A 77 9.48 17.15 -26.68
N ASN A 78 9.12 17.12 -25.40
CA ASN A 78 9.83 17.80 -24.31
C ASN A 78 10.76 16.85 -23.52
N GLY A 79 11.17 15.73 -24.13
CA GLY A 79 12.13 14.80 -23.55
C GLY A 79 11.52 13.67 -22.71
N GLY A 80 10.19 13.61 -22.57
CA GLY A 80 9.48 12.47 -21.94
C GLY A 80 9.77 12.24 -20.45
N GLY A 81 10.45 13.15 -19.77
CA GLY A 81 10.77 13.05 -18.34
C GLY A 81 9.53 13.06 -17.44
N SER A 82 9.68 12.62 -16.19
CA SER A 82 8.60 12.68 -15.21
C SER A 82 9.11 13.05 -13.83
N LEU A 83 8.29 13.80 -13.09
CA LEU A 83 8.49 14.14 -11.69
C LEU A 83 7.26 13.69 -10.91
N THR A 84 7.48 12.90 -9.86
CA THR A 84 6.42 12.49 -8.92
C THR A 84 6.63 13.20 -7.60
N ALA A 85 5.58 13.83 -7.06
CA ALA A 85 5.58 14.42 -5.73
C ALA A 85 4.73 13.58 -4.78
N LEU A 86 5.23 13.35 -3.57
CA LEU A 86 4.52 12.70 -2.47
C LEU A 86 4.42 13.68 -1.29
N PRO A 87 3.44 14.61 -1.32
CA PRO A 87 3.25 15.54 -0.22
C PRO A 87 2.72 14.81 1.01
N VAL A 88 3.33 15.06 2.17
CA VAL A 88 2.86 14.57 3.46
C VAL A 88 2.12 15.69 4.18
N ILE A 89 0.90 15.40 4.64
CA ILE A 89 0.06 16.33 5.40
C ILE A 89 -0.27 15.72 6.75
N GLU A 90 0.01 16.47 7.81
CA GLU A 90 -0.43 16.11 9.14
C GLU A 90 -1.90 16.50 9.35
N THR A 91 -2.71 15.57 9.85
CA THR A 91 -4.10 15.80 10.21
C THR A 91 -4.24 15.92 11.73
N GLN A 92 -5.01 16.89 12.20
CA GLN A 92 -5.33 17.02 13.62
C GLN A 92 -6.42 16.01 13.99
N ALA A 93 -6.13 15.11 14.92
CA ALA A 93 -7.07 14.05 15.36
C ALA A 93 -7.67 13.20 14.21
N GLY A 94 -6.95 13.06 13.11
CA GLY A 94 -7.44 12.31 11.94
C GLY A 94 -8.47 13.06 11.07
N ASP A 95 -8.67 14.37 11.29
CA ASP A 95 -9.62 15.16 10.49
C ASP A 95 -9.09 15.44 9.08
N ILE A 96 -9.51 14.59 8.15
CA ILE A 96 -9.22 14.69 6.73
C ILE A 96 -10.13 15.69 6.00
N ALA A 97 -11.20 16.15 6.65
CA ALA A 97 -12.15 17.13 6.11
C ALA A 97 -11.72 18.58 6.37
N ALA A 98 -10.64 18.80 7.12
CA ALA A 98 -10.05 20.11 7.33
C ALA A 98 -9.64 20.77 6.01
N TYR A 99 -9.48 22.10 6.02
CA TYR A 99 -9.32 22.89 4.80
C TYR A 99 -8.04 22.53 4.03
N ILE A 100 -6.90 22.40 4.70
CA ILE A 100 -5.62 22.10 4.03
C ILE A 100 -5.60 20.65 3.47
N PRO A 101 -5.96 19.59 4.22
CA PRO A 101 -6.07 18.24 3.67
C PRO A 101 -6.97 18.17 2.44
N THR A 102 -8.16 18.75 2.48
CA THR A 102 -9.10 18.74 1.33
C THR A 102 -8.54 19.44 0.10
N ASN A 103 -7.83 20.55 0.27
CA ASN A 103 -7.16 21.23 -0.83
C ASN A 103 -6.09 20.36 -1.47
N VAL A 104 -5.23 19.70 -0.67
CA VAL A 104 -4.15 18.87 -1.20
C VAL A 104 -4.71 17.62 -1.88
N ILE A 105 -5.74 16.97 -1.31
CA ILE A 105 -6.44 15.86 -1.95
C ILE A 105 -7.01 16.25 -3.31
N SER A 106 -7.53 17.48 -3.46
CA SER A 106 -8.10 17.94 -4.73
C SER A 106 -7.04 18.22 -5.80
N ILE A 107 -5.83 18.60 -5.40
CA ILE A 107 -4.70 18.88 -6.31
C ILE A 107 -4.02 17.58 -6.76
N THR A 108 -3.91 16.59 -5.89
CA THR A 108 -3.16 15.35 -6.13
C THR A 108 -4.01 14.26 -6.79
N ASP A 109 -3.36 13.23 -7.34
CA ASP A 109 -4.01 12.10 -8.01
C ASP A 109 -4.46 10.98 -7.06
N GLY A 110 -4.59 11.27 -5.81
CA GLY A 110 -5.03 10.33 -4.79
C GLY A 110 -4.40 10.62 -3.44
N GLN A 111 -4.71 9.77 -2.48
CA GLN A 111 -4.21 9.89 -1.12
C GLN A 111 -4.01 8.52 -0.48
N ILE A 112 -3.02 8.42 0.38
CA ILE A 112 -2.77 7.28 1.25
C ILE A 112 -3.03 7.74 2.69
N PHE A 113 -4.04 7.15 3.34
CA PHE A 113 -4.36 7.45 4.73
C PHE A 113 -3.61 6.52 5.66
N LEU A 114 -2.82 7.11 6.56
CA LEU A 114 -2.22 6.41 7.69
C LEU A 114 -3.08 6.62 8.92
N ASN A 115 -3.44 5.53 9.59
CA ASN A 115 -4.30 5.55 10.78
C ASN A 115 -3.51 5.08 12.01
N SER A 116 -3.52 5.90 13.08
CA SER A 116 -2.85 5.57 14.33
C SER A 116 -3.40 4.30 15.00
N GLU A 117 -4.70 4.04 14.91
CA GLU A 117 -5.31 2.82 15.47
C GLU A 117 -4.75 1.57 14.77
N LEU A 118 -4.63 1.59 13.44
CA LEU A 118 -4.00 0.50 12.70
C LEU A 118 -2.53 0.31 13.09
N PHE A 119 -1.81 1.41 13.33
CA PHE A 119 -0.43 1.35 13.77
C PHE A 119 -0.29 0.67 15.15
N TYR A 120 -1.13 1.04 16.10
CA TYR A 120 -1.13 0.45 17.45
C TYR A 120 -1.64 -0.99 17.45
N SER A 121 -2.51 -1.38 16.53
CA SER A 121 -2.94 -2.78 16.36
C SER A 121 -1.89 -3.66 15.65
N GLY A 122 -0.74 -3.10 15.25
CA GLY A 122 0.36 -3.86 14.65
C GLY A 122 0.33 -3.93 13.13
N VAL A 123 -0.59 -3.25 12.46
CA VAL A 123 -0.62 -3.16 10.99
C VAL A 123 0.44 -2.16 10.53
N ARG A 124 1.42 -2.62 9.76
CA ARG A 124 2.55 -1.80 9.29
C ARG A 124 2.92 -2.13 7.85
N PRO A 125 2.87 -1.14 6.94
CA PRO A 125 2.46 0.25 7.15
C PRO A 125 0.98 0.38 7.57
N ALA A 126 0.67 1.38 8.38
CA ALA A 126 -0.67 1.60 8.94
C ALA A 126 -1.65 2.22 7.90
N VAL A 127 -1.68 1.68 6.70
CA VAL A 127 -2.47 2.18 5.58
C VAL A 127 -3.93 1.75 5.72
N ASN A 128 -4.82 2.73 5.77
CA ASN A 128 -6.24 2.45 5.66
C ASN A 128 -6.64 2.27 4.20
N VAL A 129 -6.73 1.02 3.75
CA VAL A 129 -7.04 0.65 2.36
C VAL A 129 -8.46 1.09 1.95
N GLY A 130 -9.40 1.15 2.89
CA GLY A 130 -10.78 1.56 2.64
C GLY A 130 -10.92 3.02 2.20
N THR A 131 -10.21 3.92 2.90
CA THR A 131 -10.26 5.37 2.67
C THR A 131 -9.20 5.89 1.71
N SER A 132 -8.13 5.13 1.48
CA SER A 132 -7.10 5.48 0.50
C SER A 132 -7.61 5.32 -0.92
N VAL A 133 -7.29 6.28 -1.78
CA VAL A 133 -7.77 6.32 -3.18
C VAL A 133 -6.62 6.66 -4.12
N SER A 134 -6.57 6.01 -5.26
CA SER A 134 -5.71 6.39 -6.39
C SER A 134 -6.59 6.69 -7.61
N ARG A 135 -6.46 7.90 -8.19
CA ARG A 135 -7.15 8.27 -9.43
C ARG A 135 -6.56 7.56 -10.65
N VAL A 136 -5.28 7.20 -10.59
CA VAL A 136 -4.61 6.40 -11.63
C VAL A 136 -5.08 4.94 -11.54
N GLY A 137 -5.27 4.46 -10.32
CA GLY A 137 -5.84 3.15 -10.03
C GLY A 137 -5.07 2.01 -10.67
N THR A 138 -5.82 1.04 -11.18
CA THR A 138 -5.26 -0.17 -11.80
C THR A 138 -4.53 0.08 -13.13
N SER A 139 -4.63 1.28 -13.71
CA SER A 139 -3.95 1.62 -14.97
C SER A 139 -2.43 1.60 -14.84
N ALA A 140 -1.90 1.85 -13.64
CA ALA A 140 -0.46 1.81 -13.35
C ALA A 140 0.07 0.40 -13.04
N GLN A 141 -0.81 -0.56 -12.74
CA GLN A 141 -0.41 -1.92 -12.37
C GLN A 141 -0.02 -2.76 -13.59
N THR A 142 0.94 -3.67 -13.40
CA THR A 142 1.20 -4.75 -14.36
C THR A 142 -0.02 -5.66 -14.47
N LYS A 143 -0.12 -6.45 -15.54
CA LYS A 143 -1.23 -7.38 -15.70
C LYS A 143 -1.24 -8.44 -14.60
N ALA A 144 -0.06 -8.94 -14.20
CA ALA A 144 0.10 -9.87 -13.10
C ALA A 144 -0.45 -9.29 -11.79
N MET A 145 -0.07 -8.05 -11.44
CA MET A 145 -0.56 -7.39 -10.23
C MET A 145 -2.07 -7.15 -10.28
N LYS A 146 -2.63 -6.73 -11.43
CA LYS A 146 -4.09 -6.60 -11.59
C LYS A 146 -4.83 -7.90 -11.32
N LYS A 147 -4.28 -9.02 -11.81
CA LYS A 147 -4.89 -10.35 -11.68
C LYS A 147 -4.98 -10.78 -10.22
N VAL A 148 -3.91 -10.54 -9.44
CA VAL A 148 -3.86 -10.93 -8.03
C VAL A 148 -4.47 -9.91 -7.07
N ALA A 149 -4.27 -8.62 -7.29
CA ALA A 149 -4.72 -7.59 -6.35
C ALA A 149 -6.12 -7.04 -6.64
N GLY A 150 -6.76 -7.46 -7.73
CA GLY A 150 -8.03 -6.88 -8.19
C GLY A 150 -9.17 -6.94 -7.16
N ARG A 151 -9.24 -8.00 -6.37
CA ARG A 151 -10.25 -8.19 -5.32
C ARG A 151 -9.77 -7.88 -3.91
N LEU A 152 -8.46 -7.72 -3.72
CA LEU A 152 -7.83 -7.59 -2.42
C LEU A 152 -8.46 -6.50 -1.53
N ARG A 153 -8.75 -5.34 -2.13
CA ARG A 153 -9.39 -4.24 -1.40
C ARG A 153 -10.78 -4.61 -0.87
N LEU A 154 -11.58 -5.32 -1.68
CA LEU A 154 -12.92 -5.77 -1.29
C LEU A 154 -12.83 -6.84 -0.20
N ASP A 155 -11.94 -7.79 -0.36
CA ASP A 155 -11.75 -8.89 0.60
C ASP A 155 -11.28 -8.36 1.97
N LEU A 156 -10.38 -7.37 1.98
CA LEU A 156 -9.93 -6.70 3.21
C LEU A 156 -11.03 -5.84 3.86
N ALA A 157 -11.88 -5.19 3.06
CA ALA A 157 -13.03 -4.44 3.59
C ALA A 157 -14.03 -5.40 4.26
N GLN A 158 -14.36 -6.49 3.58
CA GLN A 158 -15.24 -7.53 4.11
C GLN A 158 -14.66 -8.16 5.39
N TYR A 159 -13.36 -8.45 5.41
CA TYR A 159 -12.68 -8.96 6.61
C TYR A 159 -12.87 -8.03 7.81
N ARG A 160 -12.67 -6.72 7.63
CA ARG A 160 -12.82 -5.74 8.74
C ARG A 160 -14.25 -5.66 9.27
N GLU A 161 -15.25 -5.74 8.39
CA GLU A 161 -16.66 -5.79 8.79
C GLU A 161 -16.93 -7.06 9.60
N LEU A 162 -16.48 -8.21 9.12
CA LEU A 162 -16.65 -9.50 9.80
C LEU A 162 -15.88 -9.55 11.14
N GLU A 163 -14.68 -8.98 11.21
CA GLU A 163 -13.87 -8.90 12.43
C GLU A 163 -14.60 -8.10 13.52
N ALA A 164 -15.24 -6.98 13.15
CA ALA A 164 -16.05 -6.21 14.08
C ALA A 164 -17.24 -7.01 14.61
N PHE A 165 -17.92 -7.79 13.76
CA PHE A 165 -19.03 -8.66 14.18
C PHE A 165 -18.55 -9.83 15.05
N ALA A 166 -17.40 -10.41 14.75
CA ALA A 166 -16.85 -11.54 15.52
C ALA A 166 -16.57 -11.19 16.98
N GLN A 167 -16.26 -9.92 17.28
CA GLN A 167 -16.05 -9.45 18.65
C GLN A 167 -17.32 -9.51 19.51
N PHE A 168 -18.50 -9.57 18.93
CA PHE A 168 -19.78 -9.64 19.66
C PHE A 168 -20.24 -11.08 19.97
N GLY A 169 -19.42 -12.11 19.70
CA GLY A 169 -19.63 -13.48 20.19
C GLY A 169 -20.77 -14.25 19.50
N SER A 170 -21.16 -13.92 18.28
CA SER A 170 -22.10 -14.70 17.48
C SER A 170 -21.49 -16.01 16.99
N GLU A 171 -22.26 -17.11 16.98
CA GLU A 171 -21.87 -18.33 16.27
C GLU A 171 -21.70 -18.01 14.78
N LEU A 172 -20.48 -18.12 14.28
CA LEU A 172 -20.16 -17.86 12.89
C LEU A 172 -20.28 -19.16 12.07
N ASP A 173 -20.87 -19.07 10.90
CA ASP A 173 -20.89 -20.17 9.96
C ASP A 173 -19.48 -20.44 9.38
N ARG A 174 -19.30 -21.61 8.76
CA ARG A 174 -18.01 -22.04 8.23
C ARG A 174 -17.44 -21.07 7.18
N ALA A 175 -18.29 -20.50 6.33
CA ALA A 175 -17.85 -19.62 5.26
C ALA A 175 -17.31 -18.31 5.86
N THR A 176 -18.00 -17.75 6.85
CA THR A 176 -17.57 -16.56 7.59
C THR A 176 -16.26 -16.81 8.34
N GLN A 177 -16.12 -17.98 8.99
CA GLN A 177 -14.87 -18.34 9.66
C GLN A 177 -13.68 -18.43 8.68
N GLN A 178 -13.90 -19.02 7.50
CA GLN A 178 -12.86 -19.06 6.45
C GLN A 178 -12.49 -17.68 5.95
N ALA A 179 -13.48 -16.80 5.72
CA ALA A 179 -13.25 -15.42 5.30
C ALA A 179 -12.44 -14.64 6.35
N LEU A 180 -12.74 -14.81 7.63
CA LEU A 180 -11.98 -14.22 8.74
C LEU A 180 -10.56 -14.75 8.80
N THR A 181 -10.37 -16.07 8.70
CA THR A 181 -9.05 -16.67 8.70
C THR A 181 -8.21 -16.13 7.56
N ARG A 182 -8.75 -16.15 6.33
CA ARG A 182 -8.06 -15.67 5.14
C ARG A 182 -7.75 -14.17 5.21
N GLY A 183 -8.70 -13.36 5.67
CA GLY A 183 -8.49 -11.93 5.84
C GLY A 183 -7.37 -11.61 6.84
N ALA A 184 -7.32 -12.30 7.98
CA ALA A 184 -6.24 -12.17 8.96
C ALA A 184 -4.87 -12.53 8.35
N LYS A 185 -4.80 -13.60 7.52
CA LYS A 185 -3.58 -13.98 6.81
C LYS A 185 -3.17 -12.92 5.79
N MET A 186 -4.15 -12.34 5.07
CA MET A 186 -3.87 -11.25 4.12
C MET A 186 -3.33 -10.00 4.82
N VAL A 187 -3.90 -9.60 5.96
CA VAL A 187 -3.35 -8.50 6.76
C VAL A 187 -1.92 -8.80 7.19
N ALA A 188 -1.63 -10.02 7.67
CA ALA A 188 -0.28 -10.43 8.04
C ALA A 188 0.69 -10.43 6.85
N THR A 189 0.24 -10.88 5.67
CA THR A 189 1.03 -10.87 4.43
C THR A 189 1.40 -9.46 3.99
N LEU A 190 0.51 -8.48 4.19
CA LEU A 190 0.73 -7.09 3.81
C LEU A 190 1.58 -6.30 4.81
N ASN A 191 1.84 -6.84 5.99
CA ASN A 191 2.77 -6.23 6.93
C ASN A 191 4.20 -6.30 6.38
N GLN A 192 4.89 -5.16 6.43
CA GLN A 192 6.25 -5.02 5.90
C GLN A 192 7.18 -4.42 6.94
N PRO A 193 8.42 -4.90 7.05
CA PRO A 193 9.45 -4.24 7.83
C PRO A 193 9.84 -2.91 7.17
N GLN A 194 10.32 -1.99 7.99
CA GLN A 194 10.80 -0.68 7.51
C GLN A 194 12.03 -0.87 6.62
N TYR A 195 12.12 -0.08 5.55
CA TYR A 195 13.23 -0.09 4.57
C TYR A 195 13.45 -1.44 3.87
N SER A 196 12.42 -2.25 3.73
CA SER A 196 12.50 -3.56 3.07
C SER A 196 11.45 -3.69 1.96
N PRO A 197 11.58 -2.91 0.85
CA PRO A 197 10.67 -3.03 -0.28
C PRO A 197 10.87 -4.35 -1.02
N TRP A 198 9.78 -4.90 -1.56
CA TRP A 198 9.83 -6.12 -2.35
C TRP A 198 9.67 -5.82 -3.85
N PRO A 199 10.41 -6.49 -4.74
CA PRO A 199 10.18 -6.45 -6.17
C PRO A 199 8.75 -6.87 -6.54
N THR A 200 8.25 -6.37 -7.67
CA THR A 200 6.84 -6.59 -8.08
C THR A 200 6.49 -8.06 -8.22
N GLU A 201 7.38 -8.86 -8.79
CA GLU A 201 7.18 -10.30 -8.95
C GLU A 201 7.05 -11.02 -7.61
N GLU A 202 7.80 -10.63 -6.60
CA GLU A 202 7.71 -11.18 -5.26
C GLU A 202 6.40 -10.78 -4.58
N GLN A 203 5.96 -9.52 -4.75
CA GLN A 203 4.66 -9.06 -4.27
C GLN A 203 3.51 -9.84 -4.92
N VAL A 204 3.57 -10.10 -6.22
CA VAL A 204 2.56 -10.88 -6.95
C VAL A 204 2.44 -12.28 -6.37
N VAL A 205 3.55 -12.98 -6.14
CA VAL A 205 3.55 -14.34 -5.60
C VAL A 205 3.05 -14.36 -4.15
N ALA A 206 3.47 -13.41 -3.31
CA ALA A 206 3.03 -13.32 -1.93
C ALA A 206 1.50 -13.10 -1.81
N ILE A 207 0.97 -12.16 -2.59
CA ILE A 207 -0.48 -11.89 -2.64
C ILE A 207 -1.22 -13.09 -3.22
N TYR A 208 -0.69 -13.71 -4.27
CA TYR A 208 -1.26 -14.91 -4.88
C TYR A 208 -1.41 -16.04 -3.86
N ALA A 209 -0.35 -16.34 -3.10
CA ALA A 209 -0.38 -17.36 -2.05
C ALA A 209 -1.48 -17.09 -1.01
N GLY A 210 -1.64 -15.83 -0.58
CA GLY A 210 -2.67 -15.43 0.37
C GLY A 210 -4.09 -15.59 -0.16
N ILE A 211 -4.36 -15.09 -1.37
CA ILE A 211 -5.70 -15.13 -1.99
C ILE A 211 -6.14 -16.56 -2.28
N HIS A 212 -5.23 -17.43 -2.73
CA HIS A 212 -5.56 -18.82 -3.09
C HIS A 212 -5.59 -19.76 -1.87
N GLY A 213 -5.42 -19.24 -0.64
CA GLY A 213 -5.62 -20.00 0.59
C GLY A 213 -4.43 -20.87 1.00
N TYR A 214 -3.25 -20.69 0.39
CA TYR A 214 -2.05 -21.42 0.80
C TYR A 214 -1.60 -21.10 2.22
N LEU A 215 -2.08 -20.00 2.80
CA LEU A 215 -1.78 -19.55 4.15
C LEU A 215 -2.84 -19.91 5.19
N ASP A 216 -3.97 -20.51 4.80
CA ASP A 216 -5.13 -20.69 5.68
C ASP A 216 -4.81 -21.56 6.91
N ASP A 217 -3.96 -22.54 6.77
CA ASP A 217 -3.49 -23.48 7.81
C ASP A 217 -2.19 -23.05 8.52
N ILE A 218 -1.53 -21.97 8.04
CA ILE A 218 -0.32 -21.43 8.66
C ILE A 218 -0.71 -20.53 9.84
N PRO A 219 -0.17 -20.70 11.06
CA PRO A 219 -0.42 -19.80 12.17
C PRO A 219 -0.05 -18.35 11.82
N THR A 220 -0.90 -17.37 12.21
CA THR A 220 -0.68 -15.95 11.84
C THR A 220 0.70 -15.42 12.21
N PRO A 221 1.31 -15.74 13.38
CA PRO A 221 2.67 -15.30 13.68
C PRO A 221 3.75 -15.87 12.76
N GLN A 222 3.47 -16.95 12.04
CA GLN A 222 4.43 -17.60 11.14
C GLN A 222 4.24 -17.20 9.66
N VAL A 223 3.23 -16.37 9.35
CA VAL A 223 2.96 -15.93 7.98
C VAL A 223 4.15 -15.18 7.39
N GLN A 224 4.79 -14.29 8.15
CA GLN A 224 5.97 -13.57 7.67
C GLN A 224 7.13 -14.52 7.37
N ARG A 225 7.42 -15.45 8.27
CA ARG A 225 8.46 -16.48 8.06
C ARG A 225 8.16 -17.30 6.80
N PHE A 226 6.89 -17.74 6.64
CA PHE A 226 6.46 -18.48 5.44
C PHE A 226 6.71 -17.67 4.17
N GLN A 227 6.37 -16.39 4.17
CA GLN A 227 6.57 -15.50 3.02
C GLN A 227 8.06 -15.31 2.71
N ASP A 228 8.88 -15.10 3.72
CA ASP A 228 10.32 -14.91 3.53
C ASP A 228 11.00 -16.18 2.98
N GLU A 229 10.67 -17.35 3.53
CA GLU A 229 11.19 -18.64 3.05
C GLU A 229 10.64 -18.99 1.65
N LEU A 230 9.35 -18.71 1.36
CA LEU A 230 8.77 -18.88 0.02
C LEU A 230 9.50 -18.01 -1.01
N ARG A 231 9.76 -16.75 -0.68
CA ARG A 231 10.49 -15.83 -1.57
C ARG A 231 11.88 -16.34 -1.89
N GLU A 232 12.60 -16.87 -0.89
CA GLU A 232 13.92 -17.43 -1.09
C GLU A 232 13.87 -18.70 -1.95
N HIS A 233 12.90 -19.58 -1.71
CA HIS A 233 12.66 -20.75 -2.56
C HIS A 233 12.40 -20.35 -4.02
N MET A 234 11.51 -19.38 -4.24
CA MET A 234 11.16 -18.89 -5.58
C MET A 234 12.30 -18.15 -6.27
N ARG A 235 13.21 -17.52 -5.53
CA ARG A 235 14.46 -16.93 -6.07
C ARG A 235 15.43 -17.98 -6.55
N THR A 236 15.51 -19.13 -5.85
CA THR A 236 16.38 -20.22 -6.23
C THR A 236 15.91 -20.89 -7.53
N GLU A 237 14.61 -21.08 -7.68
CA GLU A 237 14.01 -21.64 -8.90
C GLU A 237 13.89 -20.62 -10.05
N ASP A 238 13.86 -19.32 -9.75
CA ASP A 238 13.79 -18.08 -10.59
C ASP A 238 12.89 -18.12 -11.86
N ALA A 239 12.44 -19.26 -12.31
CA ALA A 239 11.72 -19.39 -13.59
C ALA A 239 10.42 -18.57 -13.61
N VAL A 240 9.64 -18.59 -12.51
CA VAL A 240 8.37 -17.87 -12.38
C VAL A 240 8.63 -16.37 -12.22
N TYR A 241 9.54 -16.00 -11.33
CA TYR A 241 9.91 -14.59 -11.11
C TYR A 241 10.45 -13.95 -12.37
N LYS A 242 11.36 -14.63 -13.08
CA LYS A 242 11.92 -14.16 -14.34
C LYS A 242 10.83 -13.90 -15.37
N GLN A 243 9.88 -14.82 -15.54
CA GLN A 243 8.81 -14.65 -16.51
C GLN A 243 7.87 -13.50 -16.14
N ILE A 244 7.49 -13.34 -14.86
CA ILE A 244 6.69 -12.20 -14.38
C ILE A 244 7.44 -10.88 -14.61
N ARG A 245 8.73 -10.82 -14.31
CA ARG A 245 9.58 -9.64 -14.49
C ARG A 245 9.67 -9.22 -15.96
N GLU A 246 9.88 -10.18 -16.86
CA GLU A 246 10.05 -9.92 -18.29
C GLU A 246 8.73 -9.54 -18.98
N THR A 247 7.62 -10.20 -18.64
CA THR A 247 6.34 -10.04 -19.34
C THR A 247 5.39 -9.06 -18.65
N GLY A 248 5.53 -8.89 -17.33
CA GLY A 248 4.56 -8.16 -16.49
C GLY A 248 3.21 -8.86 -16.41
N ASP A 249 3.13 -10.14 -16.77
CA ASP A 249 1.89 -10.89 -16.85
C ASP A 249 1.98 -12.21 -16.07
N LEU A 250 0.82 -12.78 -15.72
CA LEU A 250 0.68 -14.08 -15.06
C LEU A 250 -0.36 -14.90 -15.84
N PRO A 251 -0.01 -15.46 -17.01
CA PRO A 251 -0.90 -16.31 -17.79
C PRO A 251 -1.18 -17.62 -17.04
N ASP A 252 -2.22 -18.35 -17.47
CA ASP A 252 -2.73 -19.50 -16.71
C ASP A 252 -1.72 -20.66 -16.64
N ASP A 253 -0.94 -20.89 -17.68
CA ASP A 253 0.17 -21.87 -17.68
C ASP A 253 1.27 -21.53 -16.67
N LEU A 254 1.56 -20.22 -16.48
CA LEU A 254 2.50 -19.76 -15.46
C LEU A 254 1.89 -19.84 -14.06
N ALA A 255 0.58 -19.58 -13.93
CA ALA A 255 -0.13 -19.73 -12.66
C ALA A 255 -0.17 -21.20 -12.20
N GLU A 256 -0.32 -22.15 -13.13
CA GLU A 256 -0.23 -23.58 -12.81
C GLU A 256 1.18 -23.97 -12.31
N LYS A 257 2.24 -23.47 -12.93
CA LYS A 257 3.62 -23.68 -12.47
C LYS A 257 3.83 -23.07 -11.07
N LEU A 258 3.31 -21.85 -10.86
CA LEU A 258 3.37 -21.18 -9.56
C LEU A 258 2.65 -22.00 -8.48
N ASN A 259 1.48 -22.55 -8.77
CA ASN A 259 0.76 -23.43 -7.85
C ASN A 259 1.64 -24.63 -7.45
N GLY A 260 2.24 -25.30 -8.44
CA GLY A 260 3.11 -26.44 -8.18
C GLY A 260 4.31 -26.11 -7.31
N GLU A 261 4.95 -24.96 -7.53
CA GLU A 261 6.10 -24.53 -6.69
C GLU A 261 5.67 -24.13 -5.27
N ILE A 262 4.53 -23.44 -5.11
CA ILE A 262 4.01 -23.12 -3.79
C ILE A 262 3.63 -24.39 -3.00
N GLU A 263 2.97 -25.37 -3.65
CA GLU A 263 2.62 -26.64 -3.03
C GLU A 263 3.85 -27.44 -2.63
N LYS A 264 4.85 -27.53 -3.50
CA LYS A 264 6.13 -28.18 -3.23
C LYS A 264 6.83 -27.54 -2.02
N PHE A 265 6.89 -26.22 -2.00
CA PHE A 265 7.47 -25.47 -0.86
C PHE A 265 6.67 -25.74 0.42
N LYS A 266 5.34 -25.61 0.37
CA LYS A 266 4.44 -25.77 1.52
C LYS A 266 4.56 -27.17 2.15
N ASN A 267 4.69 -28.23 1.35
CA ASN A 267 4.89 -29.60 1.83
C ASN A 267 6.20 -29.78 2.61
N GLY A 268 7.20 -28.93 2.37
CA GLY A 268 8.46 -28.91 3.12
C GLY A 268 8.50 -27.94 4.29
N PHE A 269 7.50 -27.06 4.41
CA PHE A 269 7.47 -26.04 5.45
C PHE A 269 7.02 -26.61 6.80
N ASN A 270 7.91 -26.57 7.81
CA ASN A 270 7.60 -27.01 9.16
C ASN A 270 6.95 -25.89 9.98
N VAL A 271 5.72 -26.10 10.40
CA VAL A 271 5.04 -25.22 11.34
C VAL A 271 5.61 -25.44 12.74
N GLU A 272 6.30 -24.45 13.30
CA GLU A 272 6.82 -24.54 14.68
C GLU A 272 5.67 -24.70 15.68
N GLY A 273 5.79 -25.71 16.58
CA GLY A 273 4.77 -26.02 17.59
C GLY A 273 3.82 -27.17 17.21
N GLN A 274 3.92 -27.72 16.01
CA GLN A 274 3.39 -29.04 15.70
C GLN A 274 4.50 -30.08 15.90
N ASP A 275 5.03 -30.17 17.14
CA ASP A 275 5.81 -31.31 17.50
C ASP A 275 4.91 -32.54 17.38
N THR A 276 5.27 -33.40 16.49
CA THR A 276 4.79 -34.78 16.33
C THR A 276 4.79 -35.50 17.67
N LEU A 277 3.66 -35.43 18.36
CA LEU A 277 3.32 -36.49 19.28
C LEU A 277 2.88 -37.71 18.43
N THR A 278 3.85 -38.46 17.95
CA THR A 278 3.65 -39.84 17.53
C THR A 278 4.11 -40.77 18.66
#